data_46afce0400690c0d2ed15e436a135cb6
#
_entry.id   46afce0400690c0d2ed15e436a135cb6
#
_cell.length_a   1.000
_cell.length_b   1.000
_cell.length_c   1.000
_cell.angle_alpha   90.00
_cell.angle_beta   90.00
_cell.angle_gamma   90.00
#
_symmetry.space_group_name_H-M   'P 1'
#
loop_
_entity.id
_entity.type
_entity.pdbx_description
1 polymer ?
#
loop_
_entity_poly.entity_id
_entity_poly.type
_entity_poly.pdbx_seq_one_letter_code
_entity_poly.pdbx_strand_id
1 'polypeptide(L)'
;MISNASQCRRKSNLSKFGGKLLEIVILLIVLVVTLAPIIWGISTSFKPRRELFAYPPALIGSSVSFEHYENIFASGFWQGVRNSTFYSVASILLVLFLGVPAAYGFQRCRFRFKKLLFYFVVAGIPLSAGSSVLLIPNYIMMSKLQMIDRWYTLILIYAAYQIPMSIWIIRSGVESVPIEIDEAALIDGCSHAYIIFGLTPRLILPSIASAALFTFIGSWNEFIVGSVMLNSPDLRSIQQVIYYFMGFFGTDWGALCASACMAILPILVVFIFLGRLMISGLTQGAVKG
;
A
#
# COMPACT_ATOMS: atom_id res chain seq x y z
N MET A 1 10.05 -61.24 3.05
CA MET A 1 10.27 -59.93 2.38
C MET A 1 9.09 -58.93 2.51
N ILE A 2 7.91 -59.30 2.99
CA ILE A 2 6.70 -58.42 3.06
C ILE A 2 6.68 -57.52 4.32
N SER A 3 7.43 -57.91 5.39
CA SER A 3 7.43 -57.13 6.67
C SER A 3 8.16 -55.80 6.61
N ASN A 4 9.18 -55.62 5.78
CA ASN A 4 9.98 -54.38 5.73
C ASN A 4 9.32 -53.24 4.95
N ALA A 5 8.43 -53.53 4.02
CA ALA A 5 7.73 -52.51 3.23
C ALA A 5 6.66 -51.74 4.05
N SER A 6 5.99 -52.43 4.98
CA SER A 6 4.98 -51.83 5.85
C SER A 6 5.59 -50.92 6.93
N GLN A 7 6.78 -51.28 7.44
CA GLN A 7 7.52 -50.43 8.42
C GLN A 7 8.10 -49.17 7.76
N CYS A 8 8.59 -49.27 6.53
CA CYS A 8 9.09 -48.07 5.79
C CYS A 8 7.97 -47.08 5.45
N ARG A 9 6.79 -47.59 5.06
CA ARG A 9 5.61 -46.75 4.77
C ARG A 9 5.04 -46.08 6.04
N ARG A 10 5.10 -46.78 7.18
CA ARG A 10 4.65 -46.24 8.48
C ARG A 10 5.59 -45.14 9.02
N LYS A 11 6.92 -45.30 8.87
CA LYS A 11 7.92 -44.27 9.21
C LYS A 11 7.80 -43.01 8.31
N SER A 12 7.54 -43.21 7.01
CA SER A 12 7.30 -42.09 6.06
C SER A 12 6.03 -41.30 6.40
N ASN A 13 4.98 -41.97 6.88
CA ASN A 13 3.75 -41.25 7.28
C ASN A 13 3.89 -40.52 8.62
N LEU A 14 4.63 -41.09 9.59
CA LEU A 14 4.92 -40.42 10.86
C LEU A 14 5.82 -39.16 10.67
N SER A 15 6.83 -39.23 9.80
CA SER A 15 7.67 -38.09 9.51
C SER A 15 6.91 -36.95 8.76
N LYS A 16 6.01 -37.33 7.85
CA LYS A 16 5.11 -36.36 7.17
C LYS A 16 4.08 -35.76 8.12
N PHE A 17 3.59 -36.53 9.09
CA PHE A 17 2.65 -36.01 10.10
C PHE A 17 3.36 -35.07 11.08
N GLY A 18 4.57 -35.42 11.54
CA GLY A 18 5.40 -34.56 12.38
C GLY A 18 5.79 -33.24 11.67
N GLY A 19 6.12 -33.33 10.36
CA GLY A 19 6.41 -32.12 9.55
C GLY A 19 5.20 -31.19 9.43
N LYS A 20 4.02 -31.73 9.14
CA LYS A 20 2.78 -30.95 9.09
C LYS A 20 2.39 -30.34 10.44
N LEU A 21 2.58 -31.07 11.53
CA LEU A 21 2.31 -30.55 12.87
C LEU A 21 3.23 -29.36 13.20
N LEU A 22 4.53 -29.50 12.89
CA LEU A 22 5.51 -28.41 13.07
C LEU A 22 5.14 -27.19 12.23
N GLU A 23 4.75 -27.40 10.97
CA GLU A 23 4.29 -26.33 10.06
C GLU A 23 3.09 -25.58 10.64
N ILE A 24 2.07 -26.32 11.11
CA ILE A 24 0.88 -25.74 11.76
C ILE A 24 1.26 -24.94 13.02
N VAL A 25 2.14 -25.49 13.85
CA VAL A 25 2.60 -24.80 15.08
C VAL A 25 3.33 -23.51 14.73
N ILE A 26 4.23 -23.53 13.76
CA ILE A 26 4.92 -22.32 13.28
C ILE A 26 3.92 -21.29 12.75
N LEU A 27 2.97 -21.71 11.92
CA LEU A 27 1.92 -20.82 11.40
C LEU A 27 1.08 -20.19 12.51
N LEU A 28 0.71 -20.98 13.52
CA LEU A 28 -0.03 -20.48 14.68
C LEU A 28 0.77 -19.46 15.50
N ILE A 29 2.07 -19.73 15.73
CA ILE A 29 2.95 -18.80 16.44
C ILE A 29 3.05 -17.48 15.64
N VAL A 30 3.31 -17.55 14.35
CA VAL A 30 3.38 -16.36 13.48
C VAL A 30 2.05 -15.60 13.52
N LEU A 31 0.92 -16.29 13.42
CA LEU A 31 -0.41 -15.70 13.46
C LEU A 31 -0.64 -14.95 14.81
N VAL A 32 -0.35 -15.62 15.93
CA VAL A 32 -0.53 -15.03 17.26
C VAL A 32 0.36 -13.81 17.44
N VAL A 33 1.66 -13.91 17.11
CA VAL A 33 2.61 -12.79 17.22
C VAL A 33 2.20 -11.59 16.36
N THR A 34 1.67 -11.86 15.16
CA THR A 34 1.23 -10.80 14.24
C THR A 34 -0.09 -10.16 14.69
N LEU A 35 -1.04 -10.94 15.18
CA LEU A 35 -2.36 -10.44 15.58
C LEU A 35 -2.39 -9.85 16.99
N ALA A 36 -1.51 -10.27 17.89
CA ALA A 36 -1.51 -9.82 19.28
C ALA A 36 -1.47 -8.28 19.43
N PRO A 37 -0.55 -7.52 18.77
CA PRO A 37 -0.54 -6.08 18.88
C PRO A 37 -1.82 -5.43 18.27
N ILE A 38 -2.37 -6.01 17.21
CA ILE A 38 -3.59 -5.51 16.57
C ILE A 38 -4.79 -5.69 17.51
N ILE A 39 -4.95 -6.89 18.09
CA ILE A 39 -6.00 -7.20 19.05
C ILE A 39 -5.87 -6.31 20.28
N TRP A 40 -4.63 -6.08 20.76
CA TRP A 40 -4.38 -5.18 21.89
C TRP A 40 -4.78 -3.74 21.55
N GLY A 41 -4.42 -3.23 20.39
CA GLY A 41 -4.80 -1.90 19.91
C GLY A 41 -6.32 -1.73 19.79
N ILE A 42 -7.00 -2.71 19.19
CA ILE A 42 -8.48 -2.73 19.10
C ILE A 42 -9.09 -2.74 20.50
N SER A 43 -8.60 -3.60 21.38
CA SER A 43 -9.09 -3.66 22.76
C SER A 43 -8.89 -2.32 23.49
N THR A 44 -7.70 -1.72 23.35
CA THR A 44 -7.35 -0.43 23.98
C THR A 44 -8.29 0.70 23.49
N SER A 45 -8.69 0.68 22.22
CA SER A 45 -9.60 1.70 21.65
C SER A 45 -10.99 1.70 22.28
N PHE A 46 -11.42 0.59 22.90
CA PHE A 46 -12.72 0.45 23.55
C PHE A 46 -12.66 0.50 25.09
N LYS A 47 -11.46 0.63 25.69
CA LYS A 47 -11.33 0.72 27.15
C LYS A 47 -11.62 2.14 27.65
N PRO A 48 -12.27 2.28 28.81
CA PRO A 48 -12.38 3.57 29.48
C PRO A 48 -10.98 4.17 29.78
N ARG A 49 -10.81 5.49 29.74
CA ARG A 49 -9.53 6.17 30.00
C ARG A 49 -8.87 5.74 31.30
N ARG A 50 -9.62 5.55 32.35
CA ARG A 50 -9.14 5.14 33.68
C ARG A 50 -8.49 3.75 33.72
N GLU A 51 -8.78 2.89 32.74
CA GLU A 51 -8.33 1.51 32.68
C GLU A 51 -7.13 1.30 31.73
N LEU A 52 -6.77 2.31 30.94
CA LEU A 52 -5.65 2.21 30.00
C LEU A 52 -4.33 1.88 30.65
N PHE A 53 -4.11 2.37 31.88
CA PHE A 53 -2.89 2.18 32.66
C PHE A 53 -3.13 1.37 33.96
N ALA A 54 -4.26 0.66 34.06
CA ALA A 54 -4.55 -0.18 35.21
C ALA A 54 -3.56 -1.34 35.33
N TYR A 55 -3.17 -1.66 36.54
CA TYR A 55 -2.32 -2.81 36.85
C TYR A 55 -3.09 -3.83 37.72
N PRO A 56 -3.07 -5.14 37.36
CA PRO A 56 -2.41 -5.74 36.20
C PRO A 56 -3.11 -5.35 34.86
N PRO A 57 -2.36 -5.31 33.75
CA PRO A 57 -2.92 -4.96 32.46
C PRO A 57 -3.91 -6.06 32.00
N ALA A 58 -5.16 -5.70 31.78
CA ALA A 58 -6.20 -6.61 31.28
C ALA A 58 -6.33 -6.49 29.77
N LEU A 59 -6.52 -7.59 29.04
CA LEU A 59 -6.79 -7.54 27.60
C LEU A 59 -8.17 -6.89 27.33
N ILE A 60 -9.18 -7.22 28.12
CA ILE A 60 -10.54 -6.70 27.98
C ILE A 60 -10.82 -5.75 29.16
N GLY A 61 -11.36 -4.56 28.85
CA GLY A 61 -11.78 -3.60 29.89
C GLY A 61 -13.01 -4.10 30.65
N SER A 62 -13.29 -3.50 31.82
CA SER A 62 -14.49 -3.80 32.65
C SER A 62 -15.79 -3.40 31.96
N SER A 63 -15.73 -2.43 31.05
CA SER A 63 -16.84 -1.95 30.24
C SER A 63 -16.37 -1.49 28.87
N VAL A 64 -17.24 -1.53 27.87
CA VAL A 64 -16.98 -0.99 26.53
C VAL A 64 -17.28 0.50 26.56
N SER A 65 -16.31 1.33 26.15
CA SER A 65 -16.44 2.79 26.05
C SER A 65 -16.21 3.25 24.61
N PHE A 66 -17.06 4.14 24.11
CA PHE A 66 -16.92 4.79 22.81
C PHE A 66 -16.36 6.22 22.94
N GLU A 67 -15.96 6.66 24.12
CA GLU A 67 -15.43 8.00 24.40
C GLU A 67 -14.29 8.39 23.47
N HIS A 68 -13.38 7.47 23.15
CA HIS A 68 -12.24 7.72 22.26
C HIS A 68 -12.70 7.96 20.83
N TYR A 69 -13.74 7.27 20.36
CA TYR A 69 -14.31 7.45 19.03
C TYR A 69 -15.04 8.79 18.91
N GLU A 70 -15.78 9.21 19.94
CA GLU A 70 -16.39 10.54 19.97
C GLU A 70 -15.34 11.66 19.90
N ASN A 71 -14.24 11.52 20.64
CA ASN A 71 -13.12 12.46 20.62
C ASN A 71 -12.47 12.57 19.25
N ILE A 72 -12.19 11.46 18.57
CA ILE A 72 -11.54 11.51 17.24
C ILE A 72 -12.47 12.15 16.21
N PHE A 73 -13.77 11.90 16.27
CA PHE A 73 -14.72 12.52 15.34
C PHE A 73 -14.85 14.03 15.56
N ALA A 74 -14.75 14.50 16.78
CA ALA A 74 -14.71 15.93 17.10
C ALA A 74 -13.40 16.62 16.66
N SER A 75 -12.30 15.85 16.50
CA SER A 75 -10.94 16.38 16.23
C SER A 75 -10.59 16.53 14.74
N GLY A 76 -11.58 16.51 13.83
CA GLY A 76 -11.33 16.66 12.39
C GLY A 76 -10.88 15.37 11.68
N PHE A 77 -11.11 14.21 12.30
CA PHE A 77 -10.74 12.89 11.74
C PHE A 77 -11.29 12.68 10.33
N TRP A 78 -12.57 12.95 10.10
CA TRP A 78 -13.23 12.80 8.80
C TRP A 78 -12.64 13.71 7.72
N GLN A 79 -12.19 14.89 8.11
CA GLN A 79 -11.48 15.79 7.20
C GLN A 79 -10.14 15.19 6.78
N GLY A 80 -9.38 14.63 7.74
CA GLY A 80 -8.15 13.91 7.45
C GLY A 80 -8.36 12.71 6.52
N VAL A 81 -9.40 11.89 6.76
CA VAL A 81 -9.78 10.77 5.87
C VAL A 81 -10.11 11.26 4.45
N ARG A 82 -10.93 12.29 4.33
CA ARG A 82 -11.30 12.89 3.04
C ARG A 82 -10.07 13.41 2.29
N ASN A 83 -9.21 14.16 2.97
CA ASN A 83 -8.01 14.71 2.38
C ASN A 83 -7.04 13.61 1.93
N SER A 84 -6.76 12.61 2.79
CA SER A 84 -5.88 11.48 2.42
C SER A 84 -6.46 10.65 1.29
N THR A 85 -7.77 10.42 1.25
CA THR A 85 -8.43 9.75 0.13
C THR A 85 -8.23 10.53 -1.17
N PHE A 86 -8.46 11.85 -1.12
CA PHE A 86 -8.26 12.72 -2.28
C PHE A 86 -6.80 12.72 -2.75
N TYR A 87 -5.83 12.89 -1.84
CA TYR A 87 -4.41 12.86 -2.18
C TYR A 87 -3.98 11.53 -2.77
N SER A 88 -4.41 10.42 -2.16
CA SER A 88 -4.07 9.08 -2.65
C SER A 88 -4.67 8.79 -4.02
N VAL A 89 -5.97 9.07 -4.22
CA VAL A 89 -6.64 8.84 -5.50
C VAL A 89 -6.05 9.71 -6.61
N ALA A 90 -5.84 10.99 -6.36
CA ALA A 90 -5.24 11.90 -7.34
C ALA A 90 -3.80 11.49 -7.68
N SER A 91 -3.01 11.03 -6.69
CA SER A 91 -1.67 10.50 -6.92
C SER A 91 -1.71 9.23 -7.76
N ILE A 92 -2.64 8.30 -7.50
CA ILE A 92 -2.82 7.09 -8.32
C ILE A 92 -3.12 7.47 -9.78
N LEU A 93 -4.06 8.38 -10.00
CA LEU A 93 -4.41 8.80 -11.37
C LEU A 93 -3.20 9.40 -12.09
N LEU A 94 -2.43 10.25 -11.42
CA LEU A 94 -1.23 10.86 -11.98
C LEU A 94 -0.14 9.82 -12.24
N VAL A 95 0.09 8.90 -11.31
CA VAL A 95 1.07 7.81 -11.45
C VAL A 95 0.71 6.88 -12.61
N LEU A 96 -0.56 6.50 -12.75
CA LEU A 96 -0.99 5.64 -13.85
C LEU A 96 -0.95 6.38 -15.20
N PHE A 97 -1.37 7.65 -15.22
CA PHE A 97 -1.32 8.48 -16.42
C PHE A 97 0.09 8.64 -16.99
N LEU A 98 1.10 8.80 -16.11
CA LEU A 98 2.51 8.92 -16.51
C LEU A 98 3.20 7.55 -16.61
N GLY A 99 2.89 6.65 -15.72
CA GLY A 99 3.55 5.34 -15.58
C GLY A 99 3.20 4.36 -16.70
N VAL A 100 1.95 4.34 -17.15
CA VAL A 100 1.53 3.43 -18.22
C VAL A 100 2.26 3.71 -19.54
N PRO A 101 2.27 4.93 -20.08
CA PRO A 101 3.00 5.23 -21.31
C PRO A 101 4.51 5.07 -21.15
N ALA A 102 5.06 5.43 -19.97
CA ALA A 102 6.49 5.23 -19.69
C ALA A 102 6.86 3.74 -19.68
N ALA A 103 6.09 2.90 -18.98
CA ALA A 103 6.30 1.46 -18.93
C ALA A 103 6.14 0.80 -20.31
N TYR A 104 5.13 1.20 -21.07
CA TYR A 104 4.93 0.76 -22.46
C TYR A 104 6.15 1.13 -23.32
N GLY A 105 6.59 2.38 -23.27
CA GLY A 105 7.78 2.84 -23.99
C GLY A 105 9.05 2.07 -23.60
N PHE A 106 9.26 1.82 -22.32
CA PHE A 106 10.35 0.98 -21.83
C PHE A 106 10.25 -0.48 -22.28
N GLN A 107 9.07 -1.00 -22.59
CA GLN A 107 8.95 -2.40 -23.04
C GLN A 107 8.93 -2.51 -24.56
N ARG A 108 8.17 -1.71 -25.27
CA ARG A 108 7.89 -1.83 -26.70
C ARG A 108 8.78 -0.98 -27.60
N CYS A 109 9.14 0.23 -27.17
CA CYS A 109 9.91 1.13 -28.03
C CYS A 109 11.39 0.78 -28.04
N ARG A 110 12.06 1.02 -29.19
CA ARG A 110 13.51 0.90 -29.36
C ARG A 110 14.13 2.29 -29.38
N PHE A 111 14.91 2.63 -28.35
CA PHE A 111 15.65 3.89 -28.30
C PHE A 111 17.01 3.72 -27.62
N ARG A 112 17.91 4.67 -27.93
CA ARG A 112 19.27 4.67 -27.39
C ARG A 112 19.25 4.83 -25.87
N PHE A 113 20.08 4.09 -25.15
CA PHE A 113 20.18 4.11 -23.68
C PHE A 113 18.94 3.62 -22.91
N LYS A 114 17.99 2.93 -23.55
CA LYS A 114 16.77 2.37 -22.93
C LYS A 114 17.06 1.65 -21.62
N LYS A 115 18.03 0.71 -21.60
CA LYS A 115 18.39 -0.05 -20.41
C LYS A 115 18.94 0.84 -19.29
N LEU A 116 19.86 1.75 -19.65
CA LEU A 116 20.45 2.68 -18.68
C LEU A 116 19.38 3.58 -18.03
N LEU A 117 18.52 4.16 -18.85
CA LEU A 117 17.43 5.02 -18.35
C LEU A 117 16.45 4.25 -17.47
N PHE A 118 16.10 3.01 -17.84
CA PHE A 118 15.25 2.17 -17.02
C PHE A 118 15.89 1.86 -15.65
N TYR A 119 17.17 1.46 -15.62
CA TYR A 119 17.87 1.21 -14.35
C TYR A 119 18.01 2.49 -13.52
N PHE A 120 18.19 3.64 -14.14
CA PHE A 120 18.20 4.92 -13.43
C PHE A 120 16.85 5.22 -12.76
N VAL A 121 15.73 4.97 -13.46
CA VAL A 121 14.39 5.11 -12.89
C VAL A 121 14.19 4.14 -11.71
N VAL A 122 14.54 2.86 -11.89
CA VAL A 122 14.40 1.82 -10.84
C VAL A 122 15.29 2.11 -9.62
N ALA A 123 16.48 2.70 -9.83
CA ALA A 123 17.35 3.15 -8.74
C ALA A 123 16.71 4.26 -7.88
N GLY A 124 15.64 4.90 -8.36
CA GLY A 124 14.83 5.83 -7.58
C GLY A 124 13.95 5.16 -6.51
N ILE A 125 13.68 3.84 -6.61
CA ILE A 125 12.81 3.14 -5.66
C ILE A 125 13.31 3.23 -4.20
N PRO A 126 14.58 2.93 -3.86
CA PRO A 126 15.08 3.11 -2.50
C PRO A 126 15.05 4.56 -2.01
N LEU A 127 15.24 5.53 -2.90
CA LEU A 127 15.16 6.95 -2.55
C LEU A 127 13.74 7.37 -2.17
N SER A 128 12.74 6.81 -2.84
CA SER A 128 11.33 7.07 -2.54
C SER A 128 10.85 6.37 -1.27
N ALA A 129 11.39 5.20 -0.95
CA ALA A 129 11.08 4.47 0.28
C ALA A 129 11.57 5.20 1.55
N GLY A 130 12.61 6.05 1.42
CA GLY A 130 13.12 6.91 2.50
C GLY A 130 12.69 8.35 2.31
N SER A 131 11.39 8.67 2.44
CA SER A 131 10.85 10.03 2.24
C SER A 131 11.61 11.12 3.00
N SER A 132 12.23 10.79 4.12
CA SER A 132 13.08 11.69 4.92
C SER A 132 14.35 12.15 4.19
N VAL A 133 14.93 11.33 3.31
CA VAL A 133 16.19 11.68 2.60
C VAL A 133 15.98 12.86 1.64
N LEU A 134 14.88 12.87 0.93
CA LEU A 134 14.54 13.92 -0.03
C LEU A 134 13.73 15.09 0.57
N LEU A 135 13.45 15.05 1.88
CA LEU A 135 12.57 16.01 2.53
C LEU A 135 13.10 17.44 2.40
N ILE A 136 14.35 17.68 2.75
CA ILE A 136 14.96 19.01 2.72
C ILE A 136 15.06 19.56 1.28
N PRO A 137 15.60 18.81 0.30
CA PRO A 137 15.60 19.26 -1.10
C PRO A 137 14.20 19.57 -1.64
N ASN A 138 13.22 18.72 -1.34
CA ASN A 138 11.84 18.94 -1.77
C ASN A 138 11.23 20.18 -1.12
N TYR A 139 11.47 20.39 0.18
CA TYR A 139 10.98 21.59 0.86
C TYR A 139 11.55 22.88 0.23
N ILE A 140 12.86 22.90 0.00
CA ILE A 140 13.52 24.06 -0.63
C ILE A 140 12.96 24.32 -2.03
N MET A 141 12.75 23.26 -2.82
CA MET A 141 12.19 23.37 -4.17
C MET A 141 10.76 23.87 -4.14
N MET A 142 9.89 23.27 -3.33
CA MET A 142 8.48 23.67 -3.21
C MET A 142 8.32 25.07 -2.63
N SER A 143 9.17 25.47 -1.68
CA SER A 143 9.21 26.83 -1.14
C SER A 143 9.55 27.86 -2.21
N LYS A 144 10.59 27.62 -3.03
CA LYS A 144 10.95 28.51 -4.14
C LYS A 144 9.83 28.61 -5.18
N LEU A 145 9.07 27.55 -5.39
CA LEU A 145 7.92 27.53 -6.31
C LEU A 145 6.64 28.08 -5.68
N GLN A 146 6.68 28.54 -4.42
CA GLN A 146 5.51 29.02 -3.66
C GLN A 146 4.38 27.96 -3.56
N MET A 147 4.75 26.70 -3.48
CA MET A 147 3.84 25.57 -3.45
C MET A 147 3.65 25.00 -2.02
N ILE A 148 4.31 25.59 -1.00
CA ILE A 148 4.10 25.18 0.40
C ILE A 148 2.66 25.51 0.81
N ASP A 149 2.08 24.63 1.65
CA ASP A 149 0.71 24.72 2.14
C ASP A 149 -0.36 24.66 1.03
N ARG A 150 -0.10 23.83 0.01
CA ARG A 150 -1.02 23.59 -1.09
C ARG A 150 -1.31 22.10 -1.22
N TRP A 151 -2.58 21.73 -1.40
CA TRP A 151 -3.03 20.35 -1.53
C TRP A 151 -2.37 19.60 -2.69
N TYR A 152 -2.12 20.27 -3.82
CA TYR A 152 -1.52 19.65 -5.01
C TYR A 152 -0.02 19.32 -4.82
N THR A 153 0.66 19.96 -3.88
CA THR A 153 2.06 19.70 -3.57
C THR A 153 2.27 18.27 -3.11
N LEU A 154 1.39 17.76 -2.23
CA LEU A 154 1.46 16.38 -1.78
C LEU A 154 1.21 15.40 -2.93
N ILE A 155 0.24 15.69 -3.79
CA ILE A 155 -0.08 14.83 -4.94
C ILE A 155 1.13 14.68 -5.86
N LEU A 156 1.83 15.80 -6.16
CA LEU A 156 3.01 15.79 -7.02
C LEU A 156 4.17 15.01 -6.39
N ILE A 157 4.44 15.23 -5.10
CA ILE A 157 5.53 14.55 -4.40
C ILE A 157 5.22 13.07 -4.26
N TYR A 158 3.99 12.70 -3.87
CA TYR A 158 3.58 11.30 -3.75
C TYR A 158 3.64 10.59 -5.10
N ALA A 159 3.17 11.22 -6.16
CA ALA A 159 3.28 10.66 -7.51
C ALA A 159 4.75 10.47 -7.91
N ALA A 160 5.61 11.48 -7.70
CA ALA A 160 7.03 11.39 -8.02
C ALA A 160 7.72 10.23 -7.30
N TYR A 161 7.38 10.00 -6.03
CA TYR A 161 7.92 8.89 -5.25
C TYR A 161 7.43 7.51 -5.72
N GLN A 162 6.19 7.42 -6.18
CA GLN A 162 5.58 6.15 -6.56
C GLN A 162 5.80 5.77 -8.05
N ILE A 163 6.13 6.73 -8.92
CA ILE A 163 6.39 6.49 -10.35
C ILE A 163 7.45 5.41 -10.60
N PRO A 164 8.63 5.38 -9.95
CA PRO A 164 9.64 4.37 -10.24
C PRO A 164 9.15 2.94 -10.02
N MET A 165 8.52 2.68 -8.88
CA MET A 165 7.96 1.37 -8.53
C MET A 165 6.82 0.98 -9.47
N SER A 166 5.95 1.94 -9.79
CA SER A 166 4.81 1.72 -10.68
C SER A 166 5.26 1.40 -12.10
N ILE A 167 6.27 2.12 -12.65
CA ILE A 167 6.84 1.80 -13.95
C ILE A 167 7.41 0.38 -13.97
N TRP A 168 8.09 -0.05 -12.91
CA TRP A 168 8.65 -1.40 -12.83
C TRP A 168 7.56 -2.46 -12.86
N ILE A 169 6.50 -2.31 -12.04
CA ILE A 169 5.37 -3.24 -11.99
C ILE A 169 4.61 -3.27 -13.31
N ILE A 170 4.25 -2.11 -13.85
CA ILE A 170 3.47 -2.01 -15.10
C ILE A 170 4.27 -2.57 -16.27
N ARG A 171 5.58 -2.28 -16.36
CA ARG A 171 6.45 -2.83 -17.39
C ARG A 171 6.46 -4.35 -17.39
N SER A 172 6.54 -4.98 -16.21
CA SER A 172 6.45 -6.44 -16.08
C SER A 172 5.13 -6.99 -16.63
N GLY A 173 4.03 -6.27 -16.41
CA GLY A 173 2.73 -6.59 -17.03
C GLY A 173 2.77 -6.48 -18.54
N VAL A 174 3.31 -5.39 -19.09
CA VAL A 174 3.42 -5.21 -20.55
C VAL A 174 4.31 -6.29 -21.18
N GLU A 175 5.36 -6.73 -20.48
CA GLU A 175 6.24 -7.80 -20.92
C GLU A 175 5.53 -9.16 -21.08
N SER A 176 4.52 -9.43 -20.26
CA SER A 176 3.73 -10.67 -20.32
C SER A 176 2.74 -10.74 -21.50
N VAL A 177 2.45 -9.61 -22.15
CA VAL A 177 1.55 -9.54 -23.30
C VAL A 177 2.36 -9.76 -24.58
N PRO A 178 1.98 -10.70 -25.46
CA PRO A 178 2.62 -10.89 -26.77
C PRO A 178 2.57 -9.62 -27.63
N ILE A 179 3.66 -9.33 -28.35
CA ILE A 179 3.77 -8.11 -29.17
C ILE A 179 2.80 -8.15 -30.37
N GLU A 180 2.45 -9.35 -30.81
CA GLU A 180 1.54 -9.62 -31.93
C GLU A 180 0.16 -9.02 -31.71
N ILE A 181 -0.25 -8.82 -30.42
CA ILE A 181 -1.52 -8.14 -30.10
C ILE A 181 -1.45 -6.66 -30.46
N ASP A 182 -0.32 -6.00 -30.18
CA ASP A 182 -0.12 -4.61 -30.52
C ASP A 182 -0.06 -4.43 -32.05
N GLU A 183 0.62 -5.37 -32.76
CA GLU A 183 0.74 -5.39 -34.22
C GLU A 183 -0.63 -5.62 -34.88
N ALA A 184 -1.42 -6.57 -34.38
CA ALA A 184 -2.78 -6.81 -34.88
C ALA A 184 -3.67 -5.56 -34.71
N ALA A 185 -3.60 -4.91 -33.54
CA ALA A 185 -4.38 -3.69 -33.31
C ALA A 185 -3.97 -2.55 -34.26
N LEU A 186 -2.69 -2.45 -34.65
CA LEU A 186 -2.23 -1.48 -35.64
C LEU A 186 -2.77 -1.81 -37.04
N ILE A 187 -2.81 -3.10 -37.42
CA ILE A 187 -3.40 -3.56 -38.69
C ILE A 187 -4.90 -3.25 -38.72
N ASP A 188 -5.60 -3.39 -37.59
CA ASP A 188 -7.02 -3.04 -37.42
C ASP A 188 -7.27 -1.52 -37.43
N GLY A 189 -6.21 -0.70 -37.57
CA GLY A 189 -6.33 0.77 -37.68
C GLY A 189 -6.37 1.51 -36.34
N CYS A 190 -6.07 0.84 -35.23
CA CYS A 190 -6.00 1.49 -33.91
C CYS A 190 -4.81 2.46 -33.85
N SER A 191 -5.02 3.64 -33.24
CA SER A 191 -3.95 4.58 -32.99
C SER A 191 -3.03 4.10 -31.85
N HIS A 192 -1.76 4.51 -31.85
CA HIS A 192 -0.83 4.23 -30.77
C HIS A 192 -1.35 4.73 -29.40
N ALA A 193 -2.02 5.88 -29.38
CA ALA A 193 -2.63 6.40 -28.16
C ALA A 193 -3.72 5.46 -27.62
N TYR A 194 -4.56 4.89 -28.48
CA TYR A 194 -5.56 3.90 -28.07
C TYR A 194 -4.91 2.61 -27.55
N ILE A 195 -3.83 2.14 -28.18
CA ILE A 195 -3.10 0.97 -27.72
C ILE A 195 -2.55 1.23 -26.30
N ILE A 196 -1.90 2.38 -26.08
CA ILE A 196 -1.28 2.71 -24.78
C ILE A 196 -2.31 2.95 -23.66
N PHE A 197 -3.37 3.73 -23.93
CA PHE A 197 -4.30 4.15 -22.88
C PHE A 197 -5.61 3.34 -22.84
N GLY A 198 -5.94 2.60 -23.89
CA GLY A 198 -7.18 1.83 -24.00
C GLY A 198 -6.96 0.33 -23.96
N LEU A 199 -6.15 -0.21 -24.86
CA LEU A 199 -5.94 -1.65 -25.02
C LEU A 199 -5.01 -2.21 -23.93
N THR A 200 -3.79 -1.67 -23.83
CA THR A 200 -2.76 -2.14 -22.89
C THR A 200 -3.25 -2.20 -21.45
N PRO A 201 -3.88 -1.14 -20.86
CA PRO A 201 -4.35 -1.21 -19.48
C PRO A 201 -5.35 -2.32 -19.20
N ARG A 202 -6.20 -2.67 -20.17
CA ARG A 202 -7.17 -3.75 -20.04
C ARG A 202 -6.49 -5.11 -20.00
N LEU A 203 -5.45 -5.31 -20.80
CA LEU A 203 -4.69 -6.57 -20.87
C LEU A 203 -3.83 -6.80 -19.63
N ILE A 204 -3.29 -5.72 -19.02
CA ILE A 204 -2.41 -5.77 -17.85
C ILE A 204 -3.10 -5.30 -16.57
N LEU A 205 -4.42 -5.43 -16.49
CA LEU A 205 -5.22 -4.96 -15.35
C LEU A 205 -4.68 -5.39 -13.98
N PRO A 206 -4.17 -6.63 -13.77
CA PRO A 206 -3.55 -7.03 -12.52
C PRO A 206 -2.32 -6.18 -12.14
N SER A 207 -1.50 -5.83 -13.11
CA SER A 207 -0.31 -4.98 -12.88
C SER A 207 -0.70 -3.53 -12.59
N ILE A 208 -1.74 -3.01 -13.25
CA ILE A 208 -2.33 -1.71 -12.97
C ILE A 208 -2.89 -1.67 -11.55
N ALA A 209 -3.65 -2.71 -11.15
CA ALA A 209 -4.19 -2.82 -9.79
C ALA A 209 -3.08 -2.88 -8.73
N SER A 210 -2.00 -3.62 -9.01
CA SER A 210 -0.83 -3.68 -8.14
C SER A 210 -0.15 -2.32 -7.99
N ALA A 211 0.12 -1.62 -9.08
CA ALA A 211 0.71 -0.28 -9.06
C ALA A 211 -0.17 0.73 -8.31
N ALA A 212 -1.50 0.67 -8.53
CA ALA A 212 -2.46 1.50 -7.82
C ALA A 212 -2.48 1.20 -6.32
N LEU A 213 -2.43 -0.08 -5.92
CA LEU A 213 -2.41 -0.49 -4.52
C LEU A 213 -1.14 0.00 -3.80
N PHE A 214 0.04 -0.18 -4.41
CA PHE A 214 1.29 0.32 -3.83
C PHE A 214 1.29 1.84 -3.71
N THR A 215 0.79 2.54 -4.73
CA THR A 215 0.64 4.01 -4.70
C THR A 215 -0.31 4.45 -3.60
N PHE A 216 -1.46 3.76 -3.42
CA PHE A 216 -2.41 4.05 -2.35
C PHE A 216 -1.76 3.88 -0.98
N ILE A 217 -1.15 2.72 -0.72
CA ILE A 217 -0.51 2.42 0.56
C ILE A 217 0.59 3.44 0.88
N GLY A 218 1.43 3.76 -0.10
CA GLY A 218 2.51 4.75 0.06
C GLY A 218 1.99 6.14 0.38
N SER A 219 0.99 6.62 -0.34
CA SER A 219 0.39 7.95 -0.14
C SER A 219 -0.44 8.03 1.14
N TRP A 220 -1.19 6.97 1.48
CA TRP A 220 -2.04 6.92 2.67
C TRP A 220 -1.24 6.91 3.97
N ASN A 221 -0.13 6.18 4.00
CA ASN A 221 0.71 6.04 5.19
C ASN A 221 1.78 7.14 5.30
N GLU A 222 1.86 8.04 4.32
CA GLU A 222 2.86 9.08 4.34
C GLU A 222 2.51 10.17 5.37
N PHE A 223 3.44 10.42 6.28
CA PHE A 223 3.31 11.39 7.38
C PHE A 223 4.34 12.53 7.26
N ILE A 224 5.60 12.19 6.97
CA ILE A 224 6.74 13.10 7.13
C ILE A 224 6.65 14.27 6.14
N VAL A 225 6.41 13.97 4.87
CA VAL A 225 6.28 14.99 3.83
C VAL A 225 5.05 15.87 4.11
N GLY A 226 3.92 15.23 4.46
CA GLY A 226 2.70 15.94 4.80
C GLY A 226 2.90 16.92 5.96
N SER A 227 3.59 16.49 7.03
CA SER A 227 3.82 17.32 8.23
C SER A 227 4.72 18.52 7.99
N VAL A 228 5.56 18.47 6.96
CA VAL A 228 6.48 19.56 6.61
C VAL A 228 5.92 20.47 5.52
N MET A 229 5.15 19.91 4.58
CA MET A 229 4.62 20.66 3.43
C MET A 229 3.29 21.35 3.70
N LEU A 230 2.49 20.86 4.66
CA LEU A 230 1.18 21.39 4.98
C LEU A 230 1.15 21.97 6.40
N ASN A 231 0.82 23.26 6.52
CA ASN A 231 0.69 23.96 7.79
C ASN A 231 -0.79 24.13 8.18
N SER A 232 -1.66 24.37 7.20
CA SER A 232 -3.09 24.64 7.43
C SER A 232 -3.82 23.42 7.97
N PRO A 233 -4.60 23.55 9.07
CA PRO A 233 -5.36 22.43 9.65
C PRO A 233 -6.31 21.76 8.65
N ASP A 234 -6.89 22.56 7.75
CA ASP A 234 -7.86 22.09 6.75
C ASP A 234 -7.29 21.16 5.69
N LEU A 235 -5.98 21.17 5.49
CA LEU A 235 -5.27 20.35 4.50
C LEU A 235 -4.64 19.10 5.10
N ARG A 236 -4.72 18.91 6.41
CA ARG A 236 -4.04 17.80 7.08
C ARG A 236 -4.49 16.43 6.55
N SER A 237 -3.50 15.55 6.38
CA SER A 237 -3.74 14.14 6.11
C SER A 237 -4.20 13.39 7.36
N ILE A 238 -4.76 12.20 7.17
CA ILE A 238 -5.18 11.34 8.29
C ILE A 238 -4.00 11.02 9.22
N GLN A 239 -2.80 10.80 8.69
CA GLN A 239 -1.61 10.51 9.51
C GLN A 239 -1.21 11.69 10.39
N GLN A 240 -1.35 12.93 9.90
CA GLN A 240 -1.13 14.13 10.70
C GLN A 240 -2.18 14.28 11.81
N VAL A 241 -3.45 13.96 11.53
CA VAL A 241 -4.52 13.98 12.54
C VAL A 241 -4.28 12.92 13.61
N ILE A 242 -3.87 11.70 13.23
CA ILE A 242 -3.53 10.64 14.19
C ILE A 242 -2.35 11.09 15.08
N TYR A 243 -1.32 11.68 14.48
CA TYR A 243 -0.15 12.16 15.22
C TYR A 243 -0.49 13.26 16.23
N TYR A 244 -1.55 14.04 15.99
CA TYR A 244 -2.03 15.06 16.92
C TYR A 244 -2.38 14.49 18.31
N PHE A 245 -2.84 13.22 18.39
CA PHE A 245 -3.10 12.54 19.66
C PHE A 245 -1.84 12.16 20.43
N MET A 246 -0.65 12.30 19.83
CA MET A 246 0.65 12.23 20.49
C MET A 246 1.08 13.64 20.97
N GLY A 247 0.22 14.30 21.73
CA GLY A 247 0.41 15.69 22.15
C GLY A 247 1.66 15.93 23.01
N PHE A 248 2.10 17.19 23.05
CA PHE A 248 3.30 17.60 23.78
C PHE A 248 3.21 17.33 25.30
N PHE A 249 2.03 17.40 25.89
CA PHE A 249 1.77 17.19 27.31
C PHE A 249 1.35 15.75 27.68
N GLY A 250 1.38 14.84 26.73
CA GLY A 250 1.01 13.42 26.92
C GLY A 250 0.29 12.83 25.74
N THR A 251 0.38 11.51 25.60
CA THR A 251 -0.27 10.76 24.52
C THR A 251 -1.64 10.28 24.98
N ASP A 252 -2.68 10.60 24.22
CA ASP A 252 -3.99 9.96 24.39
C ASP A 252 -3.99 8.61 23.68
N TRP A 253 -3.55 7.58 24.39
CA TRP A 253 -3.41 6.22 23.85
C TRP A 253 -4.73 5.63 23.36
N GLY A 254 -5.84 5.96 24.01
CA GLY A 254 -7.16 5.47 23.60
C GLY A 254 -7.58 6.07 22.25
N ALA A 255 -7.48 7.40 22.12
CA ALA A 255 -7.77 8.08 20.86
C ALA A 255 -6.78 7.71 19.75
N LEU A 256 -5.50 7.52 20.08
CA LEU A 256 -4.48 7.04 19.13
C LEU A 256 -4.83 5.64 18.59
N CYS A 257 -5.19 4.70 19.47
CA CYS A 257 -5.61 3.36 19.07
C CYS A 257 -6.92 3.38 18.27
N ALA A 258 -7.91 4.18 18.70
CA ALA A 258 -9.18 4.30 17.99
C ALA A 258 -9.00 4.88 16.58
N SER A 259 -8.20 5.95 16.45
CA SER A 259 -7.91 6.54 15.13
C SER A 259 -7.11 5.61 14.23
N ALA A 260 -6.16 4.85 14.77
CA ALA A 260 -5.41 3.84 14.02
C ALA A 260 -6.35 2.72 13.52
N CYS A 261 -7.24 2.21 14.37
CA CYS A 261 -8.25 1.22 13.96
C CYS A 261 -9.15 1.72 12.83
N MET A 262 -9.60 2.97 12.91
CA MET A 262 -10.42 3.57 11.87
C MET A 262 -9.65 3.83 10.57
N ALA A 263 -8.37 4.22 10.67
CA ALA A 263 -7.53 4.50 9.50
C ALA A 263 -7.14 3.23 8.70
N ILE A 264 -7.24 2.06 9.29
CA ILE A 264 -7.04 0.77 8.60
C ILE A 264 -8.21 0.45 7.66
N LEU A 265 -9.44 0.88 7.98
CA LEU A 265 -10.64 0.51 7.21
C LEU A 265 -10.56 0.91 5.72
N PRO A 266 -10.16 2.14 5.33
CA PRO A 266 -10.00 2.48 3.93
C PRO A 266 -8.94 1.63 3.21
N ILE A 267 -7.85 1.26 3.89
CA ILE A 267 -6.81 0.38 3.33
C ILE A 267 -7.41 -1.00 3.04
N LEU A 268 -8.18 -1.57 3.97
CA LEU A 268 -8.84 -2.86 3.79
C LEU A 268 -9.84 -2.83 2.62
N VAL A 269 -10.62 -1.76 2.52
CA VAL A 269 -11.56 -1.58 1.41
C VAL A 269 -10.83 -1.57 0.07
N VAL A 270 -9.78 -0.75 -0.07
CA VAL A 270 -8.97 -0.68 -1.29
C VAL A 270 -8.31 -2.03 -1.58
N PHE A 271 -7.77 -2.71 -0.55
CA PHE A 271 -7.14 -4.02 -0.70
C PHE A 271 -8.13 -5.09 -1.19
N ILE A 272 -9.35 -5.12 -0.68
CA ILE A 272 -10.39 -6.07 -1.11
C ILE A 272 -10.77 -5.83 -2.58
N PHE A 273 -10.94 -4.56 -2.99
CA PHE A 273 -11.30 -4.24 -4.37
C PHE A 273 -10.17 -4.52 -5.35
N LEU A 274 -8.98 -3.99 -5.11
CA LEU A 274 -7.83 -4.16 -6.00
C LEU A 274 -7.25 -5.57 -5.94
N GLY A 275 -7.28 -6.23 -4.78
CA GLY A 275 -6.81 -7.60 -4.59
C GLY A 275 -7.55 -8.61 -5.46
N ARG A 276 -8.87 -8.43 -5.67
CA ARG A 276 -9.64 -9.27 -6.60
C ARG A 276 -9.13 -9.16 -8.04
N LEU A 277 -8.77 -7.95 -8.46
CA LEU A 277 -8.23 -7.71 -9.80
C LEU A 277 -6.83 -8.32 -9.97
N MET A 278 -6.03 -8.36 -8.92
CA MET A 278 -4.70 -8.98 -8.93
C MET A 278 -4.77 -10.51 -9.06
N ILE A 279 -5.69 -11.16 -8.34
CA ILE A 279 -5.84 -12.63 -8.34
C ILE A 279 -6.36 -13.12 -9.69
N SER A 280 -7.28 -12.42 -10.34
CA SER A 280 -7.84 -12.83 -11.62
C SER A 280 -6.78 -13.00 -12.72
N GLY A 281 -5.68 -12.24 -12.66
CA GLY A 281 -4.56 -12.37 -13.61
C GLY A 281 -3.66 -13.57 -13.34
N LEU A 282 -3.52 -14.02 -12.09
CA LEU A 282 -2.70 -15.18 -11.72
C LEU A 282 -3.37 -16.50 -12.16
N THR A 283 -4.70 -16.56 -12.12
CA THR A 283 -5.44 -17.77 -12.51
C THR A 283 -5.52 -17.96 -14.02
N GLN A 284 -5.51 -16.91 -14.82
CA GLN A 284 -5.49 -17.00 -16.29
C GLN A 284 -4.13 -17.47 -16.83
N GLY A 285 -3.02 -17.26 -16.09
CA GLY A 285 -1.69 -17.75 -16.44
C GLY A 285 -1.43 -19.21 -16.05
N ALA A 286 -2.16 -19.75 -15.06
CA ALA A 286 -1.96 -21.11 -14.53
C ALA A 286 -2.69 -22.22 -15.31
N VAL A 287 -3.55 -21.89 -16.26
CA VAL A 287 -4.33 -22.86 -17.07
C VAL A 287 -3.62 -23.20 -18.41
N LYS A 288 -2.37 -22.82 -18.59
CA LYS A 288 -1.51 -23.28 -19.69
C LYS A 288 -0.60 -24.40 -19.20
N GLY A 289 -1.20 -25.53 -18.83
CA GLY A 289 -0.53 -26.79 -18.56
C GLY A 289 -1.40 -27.92 -19.08
#